data_7a04d750035a1ac563c46bd241a88fc2
#
_entry.id   7a04d750035a1ac563c46bd241a88fc2
#
_cell.length_a   1.000
_cell.length_b   1.000
_cell.length_c   1.000
_cell.angle_alpha   90.00
_cell.angle_beta   90.00
_cell.angle_gamma   90.00
#
_symmetry.space_group_name_H-M   'P 1'
#
loop_
_entity.id
_entity.type
_entity.pdbx_description
1 polymer ?
#
loop_
_entity_poly.entity_id
_entity_poly.type
_entity_poly.pdbx_seq_one_letter_code
_entity_poly.pdbx_strand_id
1 'polypeptide(L)'
;MDNIITNVDGVKVKVRVYDFGDEVADRYTIVYVNKNIKDGYGVVYYPVFSCSENPFHPLGVGMYAGDYYPHRSHMYNFGKRVKDIDSLPKKVIEFIKYITR
;
A
#
# COMPACT_ATOMS: atom_id res chain seq x y z
N MET A 1 -7.22 -14.78 3.49
CA MET A 1 -7.67 -13.42 3.18
C MET A 1 -6.55 -12.62 2.58
N ASP A 2 -6.88 -11.82 1.61
CA ASP A 2 -5.87 -11.09 0.84
C ASP A 2 -5.57 -9.70 1.37
N ASN A 3 -6.32 -9.24 2.36
CA ASN A 3 -6.13 -7.92 2.94
C ASN A 3 -5.38 -8.02 4.26
N ILE A 4 -4.41 -7.14 4.43
CA ILE A 4 -3.73 -6.97 5.71
C ILE A 4 -4.55 -5.96 6.52
N ILE A 5 -4.84 -6.32 7.76
CA ILE A 5 -5.57 -5.45 8.67
C ILE A 5 -4.60 -4.99 9.76
N THR A 6 -4.52 -3.71 9.96
CA THR A 6 -3.74 -3.14 11.06
C THR A 6 -4.61 -2.20 11.88
N ASN A 7 -4.21 -1.95 13.12
CA ASN A 7 -4.89 -1.04 14.02
C ASN A 7 -4.09 0.24 14.14
N VAL A 8 -4.71 1.37 13.86
CA VAL A 8 -4.10 2.69 13.99
C VAL A 8 -5.01 3.52 14.89
N ASP A 9 -4.49 3.86 16.07
CA ASP A 9 -5.20 4.68 17.07
C ASP A 9 -6.62 4.15 17.35
N GLY A 10 -6.77 2.84 17.47
CA GLY A 10 -8.06 2.18 17.75
C GLY A 10 -8.93 1.95 16.52
N VAL A 11 -8.52 2.41 15.35
CA VAL A 11 -9.26 2.22 14.10
C VAL A 11 -8.60 1.11 13.28
N LYS A 12 -9.39 0.14 12.87
CA LYS A 12 -8.92 -0.92 11.97
C LYS A 12 -8.89 -0.39 10.54
N VAL A 13 -7.74 -0.56 9.88
CA VAL A 13 -7.56 -0.19 8.48
C VAL A 13 -7.18 -1.42 7.69
N LYS A 14 -7.65 -1.49 6.44
CA LYS A 14 -7.35 -2.59 5.53
C LYS A 14 -6.44 -2.10 4.44
N VAL A 15 -5.37 -2.83 4.22
CA VAL A 15 -4.43 -2.55 3.13
C VAL A 15 -4.10 -3.85 2.41
N ARG A 16 -3.75 -3.73 1.14
CA ARG A 16 -3.15 -4.80 0.35
C ARG A 16 -1.71 -4.42 0.11
N VAL A 17 -0.80 -5.33 0.39
CA VAL A 17 0.63 -5.11 0.20
C VAL A 17 1.15 -6.03 -0.88
N TYR A 18 1.94 -5.48 -1.78
CA TYR A 18 2.58 -6.20 -2.89
C TYR A 18 4.09 -5.99 -2.81
N ASP A 19 4.83 -6.97 -3.29
CA ASP A 19 6.29 -6.99 -3.23
C ASP A 19 6.85 -7.33 -4.61
N PHE A 20 7.60 -6.42 -5.20
CA PHE A 20 8.30 -6.64 -6.48
C PHE A 20 9.61 -7.41 -6.32
N GLY A 21 10.08 -7.61 -5.09
CA GLY A 21 11.39 -8.17 -4.86
C GLY A 21 12.46 -7.10 -4.72
N ASP A 22 13.67 -7.54 -4.40
CA ASP A 22 14.77 -6.66 -4.01
C ASP A 22 15.48 -5.95 -5.18
N GLU A 23 15.07 -6.25 -6.41
CA GLU A 23 15.65 -5.61 -7.61
C GLU A 23 15.02 -4.26 -7.94
N VAL A 24 13.94 -3.91 -7.26
CA VAL A 24 13.20 -2.66 -7.51
C VAL A 24 13.34 -1.74 -6.31
N ALA A 25 13.69 -0.48 -6.56
CA ALA A 25 13.92 0.49 -5.49
C ALA A 25 12.66 0.72 -4.63
N ASP A 26 11.53 0.99 -5.28
CA ASP A 26 10.22 1.08 -4.60
C ASP A 26 9.58 -0.29 -4.54
N ARG A 27 10.18 -1.14 -3.73
CA ARG A 27 9.87 -2.56 -3.66
C ARG A 27 8.42 -2.85 -3.30
N TYR A 28 7.88 -2.10 -2.36
CA TYR A 28 6.56 -2.37 -1.79
C TYR A 28 5.52 -1.41 -2.31
N THR A 29 4.36 -1.95 -2.66
CA THR A 29 3.19 -1.18 -3.06
C THR A 29 2.06 -1.48 -2.08
N ILE A 30 1.44 -0.43 -1.55
CA ILE A 30 0.39 -0.53 -0.55
C ILE A 30 -0.88 0.11 -1.11
N VAL A 31 -1.92 -0.68 -1.26
CA VAL A 31 -3.23 -0.22 -1.70
C VAL A 31 -4.12 -0.06 -0.47
N TYR A 32 -4.58 1.16 -0.22
CA TYR A 32 -5.40 1.48 0.95
C TYR A 32 -6.87 1.19 0.65
N VAL A 33 -7.26 -0.07 0.80
CA VAL A 33 -8.60 -0.54 0.40
C VAL A 33 -9.72 -0.15 1.37
N ASN A 34 -9.39 0.33 2.56
CA ASN A 34 -10.38 0.83 3.51
C ASN A 34 -10.88 2.23 3.14
N LYS A 35 -10.14 2.95 2.32
CA LYS A 35 -10.47 4.32 1.91
C LYS A 35 -10.81 4.34 0.43
N ASN A 36 -12.09 4.23 0.11
CA ASN A 36 -12.53 4.40 -1.27
C ASN A 36 -12.84 5.87 -1.54
N ILE A 37 -12.45 6.32 -2.72
CA ILE A 37 -12.64 7.70 -3.15
C ILE A 37 -13.36 7.66 -4.48
N LYS A 38 -14.30 8.57 -4.71
CA LYS A 38 -14.95 8.74 -6.00
C LYS A 38 -14.24 9.86 -6.76
N ASP A 39 -13.90 9.60 -8.02
CA ASP A 39 -13.35 10.62 -8.89
C ASP A 39 -14.44 11.57 -9.42
N GLY A 40 -14.07 12.51 -10.32
CA GLY A 40 -15.00 13.46 -10.89
C GLY A 40 -16.11 12.84 -11.75
N TYR A 41 -15.97 11.57 -12.11
CA TYR A 41 -16.96 10.82 -12.89
C TYR A 41 -17.76 9.84 -12.03
N GLY A 42 -17.56 9.84 -10.71
CA GLY A 42 -18.25 8.95 -9.79
C GLY A 42 -17.67 7.53 -9.72
N VAL A 43 -16.51 7.31 -10.29
CA VAL A 43 -15.84 6.00 -10.29
C VAL A 43 -15.00 5.86 -9.02
N VAL A 44 -15.15 4.72 -8.34
CA VAL A 44 -14.43 4.44 -7.10
C VAL A 44 -13.00 4.00 -7.38
N TYR A 45 -12.05 4.57 -6.65
CA TYR A 45 -10.67 4.13 -6.65
C TYR A 45 -10.10 4.12 -5.24
N TYR A 46 -8.95 3.46 -5.07
CA TYR A 46 -8.23 3.39 -3.81
C TYR A 46 -6.86 4.05 -3.93
N PRO A 47 -6.43 4.81 -2.92
CA PRO A 47 -5.07 5.38 -2.92
C PRO A 47 -4.00 4.27 -2.90
N VAL A 48 -2.92 4.50 -3.63
CA VAL A 48 -1.78 3.60 -3.71
C VAL A 48 -0.54 4.34 -3.25
N PHE A 49 0.26 3.69 -2.43
CA PHE A 49 1.54 4.22 -1.94
C PHE A 49 2.64 3.24 -2.28
N SER A 50 3.81 3.76 -2.60
CA SER A 50 4.99 2.92 -2.83
C SER A 50 6.09 3.29 -1.86
N CYS A 51 6.93 2.33 -1.49
CA CYS A 51 8.06 2.57 -0.62
C CYS A 51 9.16 1.52 -0.82
N SER A 52 10.37 1.89 -0.42
CA SER A 52 11.49 0.97 -0.32
C SER A 52 11.43 0.17 0.98
N GLU A 53 12.41 -0.71 1.20
CA GLU A 53 12.57 -1.43 2.47
C GLU A 53 12.78 -0.49 3.66
N ASN A 54 13.30 0.71 3.39
CA ASN A 54 13.48 1.75 4.40
C ASN A 54 12.75 3.02 3.94
N PRO A 55 11.44 3.09 4.14
CA PRO A 55 10.62 4.18 3.61
C PRO A 55 10.92 5.54 4.23
N PHE A 56 11.63 5.58 5.36
CA PHE A 56 12.00 6.82 6.04
C PHE A 56 13.47 7.18 5.86
N HIS A 57 14.12 6.61 4.83
CA HIS A 57 15.50 6.95 4.51
C HIS A 57 15.62 8.44 4.18
N PRO A 58 16.71 9.13 4.61
CA PRO A 58 16.85 10.57 4.35
C PRO A 58 16.78 10.99 2.89
N LEU A 59 17.12 10.09 1.96
CA LEU A 59 17.08 10.36 0.52
C LEU A 59 15.74 10.00 -0.12
N GLY A 60 14.82 9.42 0.63
CA GLY A 60 13.53 9.04 0.07
C GLY A 60 12.56 8.59 1.13
N VAL A 61 11.37 9.15 1.08
CA VAL A 61 10.23 8.74 1.90
C VAL A 61 9.25 8.04 0.98
N GLY A 62 8.56 7.04 1.50
CA GLY A 62 7.45 6.43 0.76
C GLY A 62 6.45 7.49 0.33
N MET A 63 5.88 7.34 -0.86
CA MET A 63 5.08 8.37 -1.47
C MET A 63 3.76 7.84 -2.02
N TYR A 64 2.83 8.74 -2.22
CA TYR A 64 1.62 8.48 -2.96
C TYR A 64 2.00 8.15 -4.41
N ALA A 65 1.61 6.97 -4.86
CA ALA A 65 2.01 6.46 -6.17
C ALA A 65 0.90 6.54 -7.21
N GLY A 66 -0.34 6.72 -6.80
CA GLY A 66 -1.45 6.86 -7.73
C GLY A 66 -2.75 6.26 -7.22
N ASP A 67 -3.64 6.01 -8.17
CA ASP A 67 -4.99 5.56 -7.90
C ASP A 67 -5.18 4.15 -8.46
N TYR A 68 -5.76 3.28 -7.65
CA TYR A 68 -6.11 1.93 -8.07
C TYR A 68 -7.61 1.86 -8.34
N TYR A 69 -7.96 1.60 -9.59
CA TYR A 69 -9.33 1.41 -10.03
C TYR A 69 -9.63 -0.09 -10.10
N PRO A 70 -10.46 -0.64 -9.20
CA PRO A 70 -10.70 -2.09 -9.15
C PRO A 70 -11.20 -2.70 -10.46
N HIS A 71 -12.02 -1.97 -11.21
CA HIS A 71 -12.54 -2.45 -12.49
C HIS A 71 -11.48 -2.55 -13.59
N ARG A 72 -10.29 -1.97 -13.35
CA ARG A 72 -9.12 -2.05 -14.24
C ARG A 72 -8.00 -2.87 -13.63
N SER A 73 -8.32 -3.77 -12.71
CA SER A 73 -7.31 -4.54 -11.97
C SER A 73 -6.31 -5.26 -12.86
N HIS A 74 -6.74 -5.72 -14.03
CA HIS A 74 -5.89 -6.40 -15.02
C HIS A 74 -4.78 -5.50 -15.61
N MET A 75 -4.89 -4.19 -15.46
CA MET A 75 -3.90 -3.23 -15.97
C MET A 75 -2.77 -2.95 -14.99
N TYR A 76 -2.87 -3.45 -13.76
CA TYR A 76 -1.88 -3.19 -12.72
C TYR A 76 -1.02 -4.41 -12.47
N ASN A 77 0.27 -4.18 -12.29
CA ASN A 77 1.21 -5.19 -11.85
C ASN A 77 2.04 -4.59 -10.71
N PHE A 78 1.73 -5.00 -9.49
CA PHE A 78 2.43 -4.55 -8.29
C PHE A 78 3.39 -5.62 -7.75
N GLY A 79 3.53 -6.74 -8.44
CA GLY A 79 4.35 -7.85 -8.00
C GLY A 79 3.55 -8.86 -7.17
N LYS A 80 4.25 -9.56 -6.29
CA LYS A 80 3.64 -10.62 -5.47
C LYS A 80 2.82 -10.06 -4.33
N ARG A 81 1.66 -10.67 -4.08
CA ARG A 81 0.83 -10.34 -2.93
C ARG A 81 1.49 -10.79 -1.63
N VAL A 82 1.60 -9.89 -0.67
CA VAL A 82 2.06 -10.22 0.69
C VAL A 82 0.84 -10.54 1.53
N LYS A 83 0.76 -11.76 2.05
CA LYS A 83 -0.39 -12.23 2.84
C LYS A 83 -0.15 -12.12 4.35
N ASP A 84 1.10 -12.10 4.78
CA ASP A 84 1.46 -12.05 6.18
C ASP A 84 2.20 -10.75 6.48
N ILE A 85 1.56 -9.88 7.25
CA ILE A 85 2.13 -8.58 7.62
C ILE A 85 3.41 -8.75 8.45
N ASP A 86 3.52 -9.84 9.22
CA ASP A 86 4.69 -10.07 10.06
C ASP A 86 5.94 -10.40 9.24
N SER A 87 5.76 -10.77 7.97
CA SER A 87 6.89 -10.99 7.06
C SER A 87 7.51 -9.70 6.54
N LEU A 88 6.85 -8.57 6.72
CA LEU A 88 7.34 -7.28 6.25
C LEU A 88 8.40 -6.70 7.19
N PRO A 89 9.35 -5.91 6.67
CA PRO A 89 10.25 -5.14 7.52
C PRO A 89 9.48 -4.22 8.45
N LYS A 90 9.97 -4.03 9.67
CA LYS A 90 9.32 -3.16 10.66
C LYS A 90 9.09 -1.74 10.12
N LYS A 91 10.04 -1.21 9.37
CA LYS A 91 9.93 0.13 8.78
C LYS A 91 8.77 0.23 7.79
N VAL A 92 8.50 -0.84 7.05
CA VAL A 92 7.36 -0.88 6.12
C VAL A 92 6.05 -0.92 6.90
N ILE A 93 5.99 -1.69 7.99
CA ILE A 93 4.81 -1.71 8.86
C ILE A 93 4.56 -0.31 9.46
N GLU A 94 5.60 0.36 9.92
CA GLU A 94 5.50 1.74 10.41
C GLU A 94 4.99 2.70 9.34
N PHE A 95 5.46 2.52 8.10
CA PHE A 95 4.99 3.32 6.98
C PHE A 95 3.51 3.09 6.71
N ILE A 96 3.03 1.84 6.75
CA ILE A 96 1.60 1.53 6.60
C ILE A 96 0.79 2.27 7.65
N LYS A 97 1.23 2.25 8.91
CA LYS A 97 0.56 2.98 9.98
C LYS A 97 0.58 4.49 9.74
N TYR A 98 1.66 5.00 9.21
CA TYR A 98 1.81 6.44 8.92
C TYR A 98 0.82 6.91 7.85
N ILE A 99 0.69 6.17 6.74
CA ILE A 99 -0.19 6.58 5.64
C ILE A 99 -1.67 6.34 5.93
N THR A 100 -1.98 5.50 6.92
CA THR A 100 -3.37 5.16 7.26
C THR A 100 -3.90 5.91 8.47
N ARG A 101 -3.16 6.85 8.99
CA ARG A 101 -3.61 7.71 10.09
C ARG A 101 -4.73 8.64 9.70
#